data_6823661e621ef949d6921b0ec04d6062
#
_entry.id   6823661e621ef949d6921b0ec04d6062
#
_cell.length_a   1.000
_cell.length_b   1.000
_cell.length_c   1.000
_cell.angle_alpha   90.00
_cell.angle_beta   90.00
_cell.angle_gamma   90.00
#
_symmetry.space_group_name_H-M   'P 1'
#
loop_
_entity.id
_entity.type
_entity.pdbx_description
1 polymer ?
#
loop_
_entity_poly.entity_id
_entity_poly.type
_entity_poly.pdbx_seq_one_letter_code
_entity_poly.pdbx_strand_id
1 'polypeptide(L)'
;MHDCFSIAEIIDLEDLGFINPGHAASWAEEGRTDSNGDLPTNPSGGLISKGHPVGATGVGQIFELCKQLRGTHPNQVRGAKIGLAHNLGGCGVTCSVSILANPNA
;
A
#
# COMPACT_ATOMS: atom_id res chain seq x y z
N MET A 1 0.38 1.41 1.88
CA MET A 1 1.27 1.09 3.01
C MET A 1 2.11 2.30 3.38
N HIS A 2 2.75 2.26 4.54
CA HIS A 2 3.52 3.37 5.10
C HIS A 2 4.96 3.35 4.58
N ASP A 3 5.18 3.91 3.42
CA ASP A 3 6.48 3.91 2.72
C ASP A 3 7.19 5.27 2.85
N CYS A 4 7.42 5.71 4.07
CA CYS A 4 8.11 6.99 4.31
C CYS A 4 9.58 7.01 3.85
N PHE A 5 10.17 5.85 3.64
CA PHE A 5 11.50 5.66 3.05
C PHE A 5 11.44 4.54 2.01
N SER A 6 12.31 4.59 1.01
CA SER A 6 12.33 3.58 -0.06
C SER A 6 12.53 2.15 0.45
N ILE A 7 13.36 1.97 1.45
CA ILE A 7 13.60 0.66 2.05
C ILE A 7 12.37 0.15 2.83
N ALA A 8 11.52 1.04 3.32
CA ALA A 8 10.34 0.65 4.11
C ALA A 8 9.38 -0.20 3.30
N GLU A 9 9.13 0.13 2.04
CA GLU A 9 8.26 -0.67 1.18
C GLU A 9 8.78 -2.10 1.04
N ILE A 10 10.08 -2.25 0.82
CA ILE A 10 10.72 -3.57 0.67
C ILE A 10 10.57 -4.40 1.94
N ILE A 11 10.92 -3.82 3.07
CA ILE A 11 10.87 -4.51 4.36
C ILE A 11 9.43 -4.86 4.73
N ASP A 12 8.52 -3.91 4.58
CA ASP A 12 7.14 -4.09 5.01
C ASP A 12 6.39 -5.13 4.17
N LEU A 13 6.66 -5.22 2.87
CA LEU A 13 6.07 -6.25 2.02
C LEU A 13 6.52 -7.65 2.43
N GLU A 14 7.76 -7.78 2.86
CA GLU A 14 8.28 -9.05 3.37
C GLU A 14 7.74 -9.35 4.77
N ASP A 15 7.74 -8.37 5.66
CA ASP A 15 7.26 -8.53 7.04
C ASP A 15 5.75 -8.84 7.10
N LEU A 16 4.95 -8.26 6.21
CA LEU A 16 3.53 -8.55 6.10
C LEU A 16 3.24 -9.93 5.49
N GLY A 17 4.26 -10.61 4.99
CA GLY A 17 4.12 -11.95 4.41
C GLY A 17 3.63 -11.98 2.98
N PHE A 18 3.56 -10.86 2.28
CA PHE A 18 3.16 -10.84 0.88
C PHE A 18 4.23 -11.38 -0.04
N ILE A 19 5.49 -11.17 0.31
CA ILE A 19 6.64 -11.55 -0.51
C ILE A 19 7.64 -12.27 0.40
N ASN A 20 8.26 -13.34 -0.11
CA ASN A 20 9.27 -14.07 0.64
C ASN A 20 10.46 -13.17 0.98
N PRO A 21 11.06 -13.33 2.16
CA PRO A 21 12.24 -12.55 2.56
C PRO A 21 13.34 -12.53 1.50
N GLY A 22 13.84 -11.36 1.20
CA GLY A 22 14.89 -11.14 0.22
C GLY A 22 14.40 -10.97 -1.22
N HIS A 23 13.09 -11.07 -1.49
CA HIS A 23 12.55 -11.02 -2.87
C HIS A 23 11.82 -9.73 -3.22
N ALA A 24 11.52 -8.87 -2.24
CA ALA A 24 10.71 -7.68 -2.50
C ALA A 24 11.38 -6.70 -3.47
N ALA A 25 12.70 -6.53 -3.37
CA ALA A 25 13.42 -5.65 -4.29
C ALA A 25 13.32 -6.12 -5.75
N SER A 26 13.46 -7.42 -5.99
CA SER A 26 13.33 -7.97 -7.35
C SER A 26 11.89 -7.86 -7.87
N TRP A 27 10.89 -8.01 -7.02
CA TRP A 27 9.49 -7.78 -7.42
C TRP A 27 9.27 -6.33 -7.87
N ALA A 28 9.86 -5.37 -7.16
CA ALA A 28 9.77 -3.97 -7.54
C ALA A 28 10.46 -3.71 -8.89
N GLU A 29 11.65 -4.24 -9.09
CA GLU A 29 12.38 -4.11 -10.36
C GLU A 29 11.62 -4.74 -11.54
N GLU A 30 10.94 -5.84 -11.33
CA GLU A 30 10.16 -6.55 -12.34
C GLU A 30 8.80 -5.88 -12.62
N GLY A 31 8.43 -4.83 -11.90
CA GLY A 31 7.15 -4.16 -12.06
C GLY A 31 5.97 -4.92 -11.44
N ARG A 32 6.22 -5.91 -10.60
CA ARG A 32 5.16 -6.76 -10.00
C ARG A 32 4.39 -6.02 -8.92
N THR A 33 4.94 -4.94 -8.38
CA THR A 33 4.25 -4.06 -7.41
C THR A 33 3.61 -2.83 -8.08
N ASP A 34 3.70 -2.69 -9.38
CA ASP A 34 3.04 -1.62 -10.12
C ASP A 34 1.52 -1.83 -10.16
N SER A 35 0.79 -0.80 -10.58
CA SER A 35 -0.68 -0.83 -10.62
C SER A 35 -1.26 -2.00 -11.41
N ASN A 36 -0.52 -2.49 -12.41
CA ASN A 36 -0.91 -3.62 -13.25
C ASN A 36 -0.20 -4.94 -12.88
N GLY A 37 0.57 -4.92 -11.79
CA GLY A 37 1.36 -6.07 -11.37
C GLY A 37 0.58 -7.04 -10.49
N ASP A 38 1.29 -8.05 -10.00
CA ASP A 38 0.72 -9.12 -9.17
C ASP A 38 0.25 -8.61 -7.79
N LEU A 39 0.95 -7.61 -7.26
CA LEU A 39 0.67 -7.03 -5.94
C LEU A 39 0.71 -5.49 -6.03
N PRO A 40 -0.33 -4.84 -6.54
CA PRO A 40 -0.35 -3.39 -6.64
C PRO A 40 -0.13 -2.73 -5.28
N THR A 41 0.93 -1.93 -5.20
CA THR A 41 1.36 -1.29 -3.96
C THR A 41 1.43 0.21 -4.17
N ASN A 42 0.75 0.97 -3.31
CA ASN A 42 0.76 2.44 -3.33
C ASN A 42 0.56 3.06 -4.73
N PRO A 43 -0.52 2.72 -5.44
CA PRO A 43 -0.70 3.19 -6.82
C PRO A 43 -0.85 4.70 -6.95
N SER A 44 -1.08 5.43 -5.86
CA SER A 44 -1.10 6.90 -5.85
C SER A 44 0.29 7.52 -5.67
N GLY A 45 1.33 6.71 -5.58
CA GLY A 45 2.74 7.15 -5.42
C GLY A 45 3.31 6.98 -4.02
N GLY A 46 2.48 6.63 -3.04
CA GLY A 46 2.92 6.46 -1.65
C GLY A 46 3.36 7.75 -0.98
N LEU A 47 3.90 7.64 0.22
CA LEU A 47 4.32 8.81 1.02
C LEU A 47 5.50 9.53 0.40
N ILE A 48 6.39 8.80 -0.25
CA ILE A 48 7.57 9.39 -0.92
C ILE A 48 7.14 10.35 -2.03
N SER A 49 6.14 9.97 -2.80
CA SER A 49 5.72 10.74 -3.96
C SER A 49 4.68 11.81 -3.63
N LYS A 50 3.67 11.49 -2.84
CA LYS A 50 2.56 12.41 -2.54
C LYS A 50 2.70 13.18 -1.23
N GLY A 51 3.69 12.83 -0.41
CA GLY A 51 3.92 13.48 0.87
C GLY A 51 3.35 12.73 2.06
N HIS A 52 3.80 13.12 3.25
CA HIS A 52 3.48 12.44 4.51
C HIS A 52 3.02 13.46 5.57
N PRO A 53 1.80 14.02 5.47
CA PRO A 53 1.26 14.81 6.57
C PRO A 53 0.93 13.86 7.73
N VAL A 54 1.76 13.86 8.75
CA VAL A 54 1.82 12.85 9.81
C VAL A 54 0.46 12.53 10.44
N GLY A 55 -0.34 13.55 10.73
CA GLY A 55 -1.67 13.35 11.32
C GLY A 55 -2.75 12.90 10.32
N ALA A 56 -2.46 12.91 9.02
CA ALA A 56 -3.44 12.62 7.97
C ALA A 56 -3.17 11.35 7.19
N THR A 57 -1.95 10.80 7.28
CA THR A 57 -1.53 9.65 6.45
C THR A 57 -2.44 8.44 6.61
N GLY A 58 -2.77 8.05 7.84
CA GLY A 58 -3.64 6.90 8.10
C GLY A 58 -5.03 7.07 7.51
N VAL A 59 -5.63 8.23 7.65
CA VAL A 59 -6.93 8.56 7.05
C VAL A 59 -6.82 8.59 5.53
N GLY A 60 -5.74 9.13 5.00
CA GLY A 60 -5.44 9.14 3.56
C GLY A 60 -5.38 7.75 2.96
N GLN A 61 -4.78 6.79 3.66
CA GLN A 61 -4.74 5.40 3.21
C GLN A 61 -6.15 4.80 3.08
N ILE A 62 -7.01 5.02 4.07
CA ILE A 62 -8.39 4.54 4.03
C ILE A 62 -9.16 5.19 2.88
N PHE A 63 -8.99 6.50 2.69
CA PHE A 63 -9.59 7.23 1.58
C PHE A 63 -9.18 6.63 0.22
N GLU A 64 -7.90 6.36 0.03
CA GLU A 64 -7.37 5.75 -1.19
C GLU A 64 -7.99 4.36 -1.44
N LEU A 65 -8.02 3.52 -0.41
CA LEU A 65 -8.61 2.19 -0.53
C LEU A 65 -10.10 2.24 -0.83
N CYS A 66 -10.84 3.15 -0.20
CA CYS A 66 -12.26 3.31 -0.50
C CYS A 66 -12.48 3.68 -1.97
N LYS A 67 -11.69 4.58 -2.53
CA LYS A 67 -11.77 4.93 -3.94
C LYS A 67 -11.42 3.76 -4.85
N GLN A 68 -10.36 3.01 -4.52
CA GLN A 68 -9.99 1.82 -5.28
C GLN A 68 -11.12 0.76 -5.28
N LEU A 69 -11.67 0.48 -4.11
CA LEU A 69 -12.70 -0.55 -3.96
C LEU A 69 -14.04 -0.13 -4.58
N ARG A 70 -14.29 1.17 -4.71
CA ARG A 70 -15.47 1.71 -5.40
C ARG A 70 -15.28 1.84 -6.91
N GLY A 71 -14.07 1.62 -7.41
CA GLY A 71 -13.76 1.77 -8.83
C GLY A 71 -13.69 3.22 -9.31
N THR A 72 -13.42 4.18 -8.42
CA THR A 72 -13.44 5.61 -8.74
C THR A 72 -12.07 6.29 -8.58
N HIS A 73 -11.01 5.52 -8.42
CA HIS A 73 -9.68 6.08 -8.24
C HIS A 73 -9.08 6.53 -9.59
N PRO A 74 -8.39 7.69 -9.66
CA PRO A 74 -7.74 8.15 -10.89
C PRO A 74 -6.72 7.16 -11.45
N ASN A 75 -6.02 6.44 -10.58
CA ASN A 75 -5.08 5.38 -10.95
C ASN A 75 -5.63 4.04 -10.46
N GLN A 76 -6.70 3.59 -11.08
CA GLN A 76 -7.48 2.44 -10.66
C GLN A 76 -6.76 1.12 -10.88
N VAL A 77 -6.66 0.33 -9.82
CA VAL A 77 -6.24 -1.07 -9.89
C VAL A 77 -7.40 -1.90 -10.43
N ARG A 78 -7.19 -2.60 -11.53
CA ARG A 78 -8.23 -3.40 -12.16
C ARG A 78 -8.64 -4.57 -11.27
N GLY A 79 -9.95 -4.72 -11.06
CA GLY A 79 -10.50 -5.84 -10.31
C GLY A 79 -10.20 -5.82 -8.81
N ALA A 80 -9.93 -4.65 -8.24
CA ALA A 80 -9.66 -4.52 -6.81
C ALA A 80 -10.90 -4.91 -5.99
N LYS A 81 -10.75 -5.92 -5.13
CA LYS A 81 -11.82 -6.44 -4.27
C LYS A 81 -11.48 -6.31 -2.80
N ILE A 82 -10.21 -6.41 -2.46
CA ILE A 82 -9.71 -6.32 -1.10
C ILE A 82 -8.53 -5.35 -1.10
N GLY A 83 -8.48 -4.47 -0.12
CA GLY A 83 -7.39 -3.54 0.07
C GLY A 83 -6.84 -3.61 1.49
N LEU A 84 -5.53 -3.52 1.63
CA LEU A 84 -4.86 -3.49 2.92
C LEU A 84 -4.20 -2.14 3.13
N ALA A 85 -4.47 -1.52 4.27
CA ALA A 85 -3.77 -0.33 4.75
C ALA A 85 -2.84 -0.74 5.91
N HIS A 86 -1.58 -0.40 5.78
CA HIS A 86 -0.56 -0.61 6.82
C HIS A 86 0.02 0.75 7.17
N ASN A 87 -0.03 1.13 8.43
CA ASN A 87 0.45 2.42 8.90
C ASN A 87 1.32 2.26 10.14
N LEU A 88 2.48 2.92 10.13
CA LEU A 88 3.42 2.93 11.24
C LEU A 88 3.38 4.27 11.96
N GLY A 89 3.45 4.23 13.30
CA GLY A 89 3.55 5.41 14.14
C GLY A 89 4.87 5.45 14.90
N GLY A 90 5.46 6.64 15.02
CA GLY A 90 6.79 6.80 15.59
C GLY A 90 7.83 6.02 14.78
N CYS A 91 8.89 5.57 15.41
CA CYS A 91 9.93 4.76 14.73
C CYS A 91 9.56 3.26 14.72
N GLY A 92 8.32 2.93 14.34
CA GLY A 92 7.84 1.56 14.36
C GLY A 92 7.32 1.11 15.73
N VAL A 93 7.04 2.04 16.63
CA VAL A 93 6.53 1.75 17.98
C VAL A 93 5.09 1.27 17.93
N THR A 94 4.29 1.83 17.01
CA THR A 94 2.91 1.42 16.79
C THR A 94 2.72 1.04 15.32
N CYS A 95 1.86 0.05 15.09
CA CYS A 95 1.50 -0.38 13.74
C CYS A 95 0.01 -0.68 13.71
N SER A 96 -0.68 -0.13 12.72
CA SER A 96 -2.07 -0.49 12.47
C SER A 96 -2.20 -1.10 11.08
N VAL A 97 -2.98 -2.18 11.00
CA VAL A 97 -3.30 -2.84 9.74
C VAL A 97 -4.82 -2.90 9.62
N SER A 98 -5.34 -2.39 8.51
CA SER A 98 -6.77 -2.42 8.22
C SER A 98 -6.99 -3.12 6.89
N ILE A 99 -7.95 -4.02 6.85
CA ILE A 99 -8.34 -4.72 5.63
C ILE A 99 -9.76 -4.31 5.28
N LEU A 100 -9.94 -3.80 4.08
CA LEU A 100 -11.23 -3.38 3.55
C LEU A 100 -11.60 -4.25 2.36
N ALA A 101 -12.88 -4.49 2.19
CA ALA A 101 -13.36 -5.25 1.04
C ALA A 101 -14.62 -4.58 0.48
N ASN A 102 -14.85 -4.76 -0.81
CA ASN A 102 -16.12 -4.42 -1.42
C ASN A 102 -17.02 -5.66 -1.36
N PRO A 103 -18.11 -5.64 -0.56
CA PRO A 103 -18.98 -6.82 -0.41
C PRO A 103 -19.73 -7.17 -1.69
N ASN A 104 -19.79 -6.25 -2.67
CA ASN A 104 -20.47 -6.43 -3.94
C ASN A 104 -19.53 -6.81 -5.10
N ALA A 105 -18.27 -7.00 -4.79
CA ALA A 105 -17.26 -7.32 -5.82
C ALA A 105 -17.15 -8.82 -6.09
#